data_e3388d09e7e573938e95e854cb25b8c2
#
_entry.id   e3388d09e7e573938e95e854cb25b8c2
#
_cell.length_a   1.000
_cell.length_b   1.000
_cell.length_c   1.000
_cell.angle_alpha   90.00
_cell.angle_beta   90.00
_cell.angle_gamma   90.00
#
_symmetry.space_group_name_H-M   'P 1'
#
loop_
_entity.id
_entity.type
_entity.pdbx_description
1 polymer ?
#
loop_
_entity_poly.entity_id
_entity_poly.type
_entity_poly.pdbx_seq_one_letter_code
_entity_poly.pdbx_strand_id
1 'polypeptide(L)'
;MKVEIPFREFLKIYNGYRYYTSEQLPIIHKIKALRQMGFTIDEITLIIKGIKATEIFENRKKELEKAIEESNKQASQINYYLHNLKEDFIMKYEVLVKELPEIIVYSKRMILKSYDDYFKVIPAIGKEIGDANPGMKCSVPEYCFNIYHDGEYKENDIDIEFCEAVPKRGKDTETIKFKKIDKIDTAACVMHKGPYSTLGEAYSAVYKWIEENNYIPCDNPRESYIDGIWNKEDPEEWLTEIQVPIVSKNNL
;
A
#
# COMPACT_ATOMS: atom_id res chain seq x y z
N MET A 1 26.26 -16.69 -23.62
CA MET A 1 25.89 -16.13 -24.94
C MET A 1 26.80 -14.93 -25.20
N LYS A 2 27.55 -14.89 -26.30
CA LYS A 2 28.41 -13.76 -26.62
C LYS A 2 27.61 -12.77 -27.44
N VAL A 3 27.62 -11.49 -27.03
CA VAL A 3 27.07 -10.42 -27.87
C VAL A 3 27.84 -10.44 -29.17
N GLU A 4 27.22 -10.81 -30.27
CA GLU A 4 27.77 -10.56 -31.59
C GLU A 4 27.64 -9.07 -31.89
N ILE A 5 28.60 -8.29 -31.37
CA ILE A 5 28.85 -6.95 -31.86
C ILE A 5 29.51 -7.16 -33.24
N PRO A 6 29.07 -6.44 -34.30
CA PRO A 6 29.58 -6.61 -35.64
C PRO A 6 31.01 -6.04 -35.82
N PHE A 7 31.92 -6.34 -34.92
CA PHE A 7 33.27 -5.87 -34.89
C PHE A 7 34.21 -7.05 -34.65
N ARG A 8 34.49 -7.79 -35.73
CA ARG A 8 35.62 -8.73 -35.78
C ARG A 8 36.84 -8.00 -36.29
N GLU A 9 37.60 -7.42 -35.34
CA GLU A 9 39.07 -7.35 -35.45
C GLU A 9 39.64 -7.07 -34.06
N PHE A 10 39.90 -8.16 -33.33
CA PHE A 10 40.72 -8.10 -32.13
C PHE A 10 42.15 -8.34 -32.53
N LEU A 11 43.01 -7.33 -32.46
CA LEU A 11 44.46 -7.54 -32.42
C LEU A 11 44.81 -8.24 -31.09
N LYS A 12 44.93 -9.57 -31.11
CA LYS A 12 45.51 -10.32 -30.00
C LYS A 12 46.99 -10.02 -29.93
N ILE A 13 47.39 -9.15 -29.01
CA ILE A 13 48.78 -9.05 -28.57
C ILE A 13 48.99 -10.00 -27.38
N TYR A 14 50.17 -10.56 -27.24
CA TYR A 14 50.59 -11.63 -26.31
C TYR A 14 50.40 -11.36 -24.80
N ASN A 15 49.74 -10.26 -24.39
CA ASN A 15 49.60 -9.85 -23.00
C ASN A 15 48.17 -10.01 -22.42
N GLY A 16 47.24 -10.60 -23.17
CA GLY A 16 45.85 -10.82 -22.72
C GLY A 16 44.96 -9.58 -22.71
N TYR A 17 45.45 -8.40 -23.06
CA TYR A 17 44.62 -7.17 -23.12
C TYR A 17 43.82 -7.10 -24.42
N ARG A 18 42.66 -6.42 -24.35
CA ARG A 18 41.81 -6.12 -25.50
C ARG A 18 42.10 -4.72 -26.00
N TYR A 19 42.44 -4.60 -27.28
CA TYR A 19 42.70 -3.33 -27.96
C TYR A 19 41.52 -2.99 -28.86
N TYR A 20 41.15 -1.71 -28.91
CA TYR A 20 40.02 -1.21 -29.67
C TYR A 20 40.52 -0.07 -30.57
N THR A 21 39.93 0.06 -31.77
CA THR A 21 40.22 1.18 -32.66
C THR A 21 39.49 2.45 -32.18
N SER A 22 39.94 3.62 -32.64
CA SER A 22 39.27 4.90 -32.34
C SER A 22 37.80 4.93 -32.74
N GLU A 23 37.44 4.24 -33.83
CA GLU A 23 36.09 4.11 -34.32
C GLU A 23 35.19 3.25 -33.43
N GLN A 24 35.76 2.32 -32.68
CA GLN A 24 35.04 1.46 -31.73
C GLN A 24 34.79 2.14 -30.36
N LEU A 25 35.58 3.14 -30.01
CA LEU A 25 35.52 3.80 -28.70
C LEU A 25 34.13 4.39 -28.39
N PRO A 26 33.42 5.08 -29.30
CA PRO A 26 32.08 5.61 -29.01
C PRO A 26 31.07 4.53 -28.63
N ILE A 27 31.11 3.38 -29.30
CA ILE A 27 30.20 2.25 -29.02
C ILE A 27 30.56 1.61 -27.67
N ILE A 28 31.84 1.47 -27.35
CA ILE A 28 32.29 0.94 -26.07
C ILE A 28 31.82 1.87 -24.92
N HIS A 29 31.93 3.19 -25.10
CA HIS A 29 31.43 4.17 -24.15
C HIS A 29 29.94 4.03 -23.96
N LYS A 30 29.15 3.89 -25.03
CA LYS A 30 27.71 3.67 -24.97
C LYS A 30 27.38 2.39 -24.22
N ILE A 31 28.06 1.27 -24.51
CA ILE A 31 27.88 0.00 -23.80
C ILE A 31 28.16 0.16 -22.31
N LYS A 32 29.28 0.83 -21.94
CA LYS A 32 29.61 1.08 -20.52
C LYS A 32 28.53 1.92 -19.81
N ALA A 33 28.07 2.99 -20.44
CA ALA A 33 27.03 3.83 -19.89
C ALA A 33 25.72 3.04 -19.66
N LEU A 34 25.30 2.24 -20.65
CA LEU A 34 24.10 1.39 -20.52
C LEU A 34 24.28 0.32 -19.42
N ARG A 35 25.47 -0.28 -19.28
CA ARG A 35 25.76 -1.21 -18.18
C ARG A 35 25.68 -0.56 -16.81
N GLN A 36 26.18 0.69 -16.67
CA GLN A 36 26.07 1.46 -15.43
C GLN A 36 24.63 1.79 -15.06
N MET A 37 23.75 1.95 -16.04
CA MET A 37 22.30 2.12 -15.84
C MET A 37 21.58 0.79 -15.53
N GLY A 38 22.32 -0.34 -15.51
CA GLY A 38 21.82 -1.67 -15.12
C GLY A 38 21.18 -2.47 -16.26
N PHE A 39 21.32 -2.04 -17.53
CA PHE A 39 20.84 -2.83 -18.66
C PHE A 39 21.59 -4.15 -18.83
N THR A 40 20.89 -5.20 -19.20
CA THR A 40 21.46 -6.51 -19.55
C THR A 40 22.17 -6.44 -20.90
N ILE A 41 22.99 -7.44 -21.20
CA ILE A 41 23.71 -7.52 -22.48
C ILE A 41 22.72 -7.64 -23.65
N ASP A 42 21.63 -8.37 -23.48
CA ASP A 42 20.60 -8.57 -24.50
C ASP A 42 19.83 -7.27 -24.79
N GLU A 43 19.45 -6.52 -23.75
CA GLU A 43 18.83 -5.19 -23.89
C GLU A 43 19.78 -4.20 -24.59
N ILE A 44 21.05 -4.17 -24.18
CA ILE A 44 22.06 -3.31 -24.83
C ILE A 44 22.19 -3.64 -26.31
N THR A 45 22.14 -4.91 -26.66
CA THR A 45 22.20 -5.35 -28.07
C THR A 45 21.01 -4.84 -28.85
N LEU A 46 19.80 -4.90 -28.29
CA LEU A 46 18.57 -4.37 -28.90
C LEU A 46 18.63 -2.84 -29.05
N ILE A 47 19.08 -2.14 -27.98
CA ILE A 47 19.22 -0.68 -27.97
C ILE A 47 20.20 -0.21 -29.07
N ILE A 48 21.35 -0.89 -29.21
CA ILE A 48 22.38 -0.54 -30.23
C ILE A 48 21.82 -0.77 -31.64
N LYS A 49 21.01 -1.80 -31.85
CA LYS A 49 20.34 -2.09 -33.11
C LYS A 49 19.12 -1.19 -33.39
N GLY A 50 18.74 -0.32 -32.45
CA GLY A 50 17.55 0.53 -32.56
C GLY A 50 16.21 -0.23 -32.42
N ILE A 51 16.26 -1.48 -31.93
CA ILE A 51 15.06 -2.32 -31.79
C ILE A 51 14.46 -2.08 -30.42
N LYS A 52 13.21 -1.59 -30.38
CA LYS A 52 12.45 -1.33 -29.13
C LYS A 52 13.20 -0.48 -28.08
N ALA A 53 14.12 0.37 -28.49
CA ALA A 53 14.98 1.10 -27.58
C ALA A 53 14.17 1.96 -26.60
N THR A 54 13.16 2.70 -27.08
CA THR A 54 12.29 3.52 -26.23
C THR A 54 11.59 2.68 -25.16
N GLU A 55 10.96 1.57 -25.57
CA GLU A 55 10.25 0.65 -24.66
C GLU A 55 11.18 0.12 -23.55
N ILE A 56 12.42 -0.27 -23.93
CA ILE A 56 13.41 -0.79 -22.98
C ILE A 56 13.82 0.29 -21.98
N PHE A 57 14.05 1.54 -22.42
CA PHE A 57 14.37 2.65 -21.52
C PHE A 57 13.21 3.00 -20.59
N GLU A 58 11.98 3.06 -21.10
CA GLU A 58 10.79 3.35 -20.30
C GLU A 58 10.55 2.28 -19.23
N ASN A 59 10.69 1.00 -19.57
CA ASN A 59 10.55 -0.09 -18.60
C ASN A 59 11.62 0.02 -17.50
N ARG A 60 12.88 0.27 -17.86
CA ARG A 60 13.93 0.43 -16.87
C ARG A 60 13.74 1.63 -15.97
N LYS A 61 13.23 2.74 -16.53
CA LYS A 61 12.86 3.92 -15.75
C LYS A 61 11.79 3.59 -14.71
N LYS A 62 10.70 2.91 -15.12
CA LYS A 62 9.63 2.48 -14.21
C LYS A 62 10.13 1.55 -13.09
N GLU A 63 11.03 0.60 -13.42
CA GLU A 63 11.63 -0.27 -12.39
C GLU A 63 12.42 0.52 -11.36
N LEU A 64 13.22 1.51 -11.79
CA LEU A 64 13.98 2.36 -10.90
C LEU A 64 13.08 3.28 -10.06
N GLU A 65 12.03 3.85 -10.63
CA GLU A 65 11.04 4.67 -9.91
C GLU A 65 10.37 3.86 -8.80
N LYS A 66 9.96 2.62 -9.09
CA LYS A 66 9.40 1.70 -8.09
C LYS A 66 10.41 1.36 -6.99
N ALA A 67 11.67 1.10 -7.34
CA ALA A 67 12.73 0.79 -6.37
C ALA A 67 13.03 2.00 -5.46
N ILE A 68 12.99 3.22 -5.99
CA ILE A 68 13.13 4.46 -5.22
C ILE A 68 11.97 4.61 -4.24
N GLU A 69 10.73 4.39 -4.67
CA GLU A 69 9.56 4.46 -3.81
C GLU A 69 9.65 3.48 -2.65
N GLU A 70 10.01 2.23 -2.92
CA GLU A 70 10.19 1.21 -1.89
C GLU A 70 11.31 1.58 -0.91
N SER A 71 12.44 2.08 -1.42
CA SER A 71 13.56 2.53 -0.58
C SER A 71 13.16 3.72 0.31
N ASN A 72 12.34 4.64 -0.21
CA ASN A 72 11.83 5.78 0.56
C ASN A 72 10.89 5.32 1.69
N LYS A 73 10.01 4.34 1.43
CA LYS A 73 9.16 3.74 2.48
C LYS A 73 10.00 3.15 3.61
N GLN A 74 11.02 2.37 3.26
CA GLN A 74 11.93 1.76 4.26
C GLN A 74 12.70 2.83 5.04
N ALA A 75 13.23 3.85 4.37
CA ALA A 75 13.96 4.94 5.02
C ALA A 75 13.05 5.72 5.99
N SER A 76 11.80 5.98 5.61
CA SER A 76 10.82 6.65 6.46
C SER A 76 10.54 5.86 7.74
N GLN A 77 10.37 4.54 7.62
CA GLN A 77 10.19 3.67 8.78
C GLN A 77 11.41 3.68 9.70
N ILE A 78 12.62 3.55 9.13
CA ILE A 78 13.88 3.59 9.91
C ILE A 78 14.02 4.93 10.65
N ASN A 79 13.75 6.05 9.97
CA ASN A 79 13.82 7.38 10.59
C ASN A 79 12.84 7.53 11.74
N TYR A 80 11.63 6.98 11.63
CA TYR A 80 10.65 6.96 12.69
C TYR A 80 11.17 6.21 13.93
N TYR A 81 11.74 5.01 13.76
CA TYR A 81 12.36 4.27 14.88
C TYR A 81 13.53 5.03 15.48
N LEU A 82 14.41 5.63 14.65
CA LEU A 82 15.57 6.39 15.15
C LEU A 82 15.16 7.63 15.95
N HIS A 83 14.07 8.32 15.54
CA HIS A 83 13.55 9.47 16.29
C HIS A 83 13.05 9.05 17.66
N ASN A 84 12.29 7.98 17.72
CA ASN A 84 11.69 7.47 18.96
C ASN A 84 12.72 6.87 19.93
N LEU A 85 13.82 6.28 19.42
CA LEU A 85 14.93 5.82 20.28
C LEU A 85 15.66 6.95 21.00
N LYS A 86 15.58 8.20 20.49
CA LYS A 86 16.23 9.37 21.11
C LYS A 86 15.43 10.01 22.24
N GLU A 87 14.12 9.74 22.30
CA GLU A 87 13.21 10.43 23.23
C GLU A 87 12.87 9.62 24.49
N ASP A 88 13.49 8.46 24.76
CA ASP A 88 13.11 7.55 25.89
C ASP A 88 11.59 7.25 25.96
N PHE A 89 10.89 7.42 24.84
CA PHE A 89 9.45 7.27 24.75
C PHE A 89 9.13 5.80 24.44
N ILE A 90 8.53 5.08 25.38
CA ILE A 90 7.87 3.80 25.11
C ILE A 90 6.76 4.10 24.09
N MET A 91 6.99 3.75 22.83
CA MET A 91 6.01 4.00 21.77
C MET A 91 4.74 3.23 22.06
N LYS A 92 3.68 3.96 22.37
CA LYS A 92 2.34 3.38 22.48
C LYS A 92 1.82 2.89 21.13
N TYR A 93 2.26 3.55 20.03
CA TYR A 93 1.80 3.27 18.68
C TYR A 93 2.95 3.17 17.69
N GLU A 94 3.00 2.06 16.95
CA GLU A 94 3.92 1.83 15.83
C GLU A 94 3.16 1.97 14.52
N VAL A 95 3.65 2.80 13.59
CA VAL A 95 3.05 2.97 12.27
C VAL A 95 3.74 2.05 11.27
N LEU A 96 2.95 1.18 10.64
CA LEU A 96 3.39 0.29 9.55
C LEU A 96 2.86 0.82 8.21
N VAL A 97 3.74 0.94 7.23
CA VAL A 97 3.33 1.25 5.85
C VAL A 97 3.20 -0.04 5.06
N LYS A 98 1.98 -0.31 4.56
CA LYS A 98 1.67 -1.53 3.81
C LYS A 98 0.66 -1.27 2.69
N GLU A 99 0.55 -2.21 1.76
CA GLU A 99 -0.56 -2.25 0.81
C GLU A 99 -1.83 -2.81 1.48
N LEU A 100 -3.00 -2.36 1.01
CA LEU A 100 -4.27 -3.00 1.33
C LEU A 100 -4.78 -3.72 0.08
N PRO A 101 -5.14 -5.01 0.18
CA PRO A 101 -5.49 -5.80 -0.99
C PRO A 101 -6.80 -5.36 -1.62
N GLU A 102 -6.96 -5.67 -2.90
CA GLU A 102 -8.26 -5.66 -3.56
C GLU A 102 -9.17 -6.72 -2.92
N ILE A 103 -10.40 -6.35 -2.60
CA ILE A 103 -11.36 -7.23 -1.94
C ILE A 103 -12.78 -7.06 -2.46
N ILE A 104 -13.57 -8.10 -2.35
CA ILE A 104 -15.03 -8.04 -2.51
C ILE A 104 -15.66 -7.88 -1.13
N VAL A 105 -16.55 -6.91 -0.99
CA VAL A 105 -17.30 -6.68 0.24
C VAL A 105 -18.79 -6.64 -0.03
N TYR A 106 -19.59 -6.90 1.00
CA TYR A 106 -20.88 -6.24 1.07
C TYR A 106 -20.76 -5.00 1.94
N SER A 107 -21.47 -3.94 1.56
CA SER A 107 -21.35 -2.68 2.25
C SER A 107 -22.69 -1.97 2.41
N LYS A 108 -22.78 -1.15 3.44
CA LYS A 108 -23.91 -0.26 3.71
C LYS A 108 -23.37 1.08 4.18
N ARG A 109 -23.60 2.14 3.37
CA ARG A 109 -23.34 3.52 3.78
C ARG A 109 -24.55 4.08 4.51
N MET A 110 -24.32 4.77 5.61
CA MET A 110 -25.37 5.30 6.45
C MET A 110 -24.87 6.46 7.31
N ILE A 111 -25.81 7.26 7.81
CA ILE A 111 -25.52 8.27 8.83
C ILE A 111 -25.90 7.68 10.19
N LEU A 112 -24.93 7.54 11.08
CA LEU A 112 -25.15 7.19 12.48
C LEU A 112 -25.40 8.45 13.30
N LYS A 113 -26.41 8.47 14.14
CA LYS A 113 -26.64 9.62 15.05
C LYS A 113 -25.57 9.71 16.13
N SER A 114 -25.06 8.55 16.57
CA SER A 114 -23.97 8.43 17.52
C SER A 114 -23.28 7.09 17.35
N TYR A 115 -22.11 6.91 17.95
CA TYR A 115 -21.38 5.63 17.95
C TYR A 115 -22.16 4.50 18.63
N ASP A 116 -23.09 4.79 19.54
CA ASP A 116 -23.92 3.76 20.18
C ASP A 116 -24.88 3.06 19.20
N ASP A 117 -25.17 3.67 18.06
CA ASP A 117 -26.01 3.06 17.04
C ASP A 117 -25.38 1.83 16.40
N TYR A 118 -24.04 1.67 16.46
CA TYR A 118 -23.37 0.47 15.96
C TYR A 118 -23.93 -0.82 16.54
N PHE A 119 -24.24 -0.82 17.84
CA PHE A 119 -24.79 -2.00 18.54
C PHE A 119 -26.14 -2.49 17.97
N LYS A 120 -26.87 -1.62 17.30
CA LYS A 120 -28.16 -1.97 16.67
C LYS A 120 -27.99 -2.24 15.17
N VAL A 121 -27.18 -1.44 14.52
CA VAL A 121 -27.06 -1.45 13.05
C VAL A 121 -26.27 -2.66 12.55
N ILE A 122 -25.14 -3.02 13.18
CA ILE A 122 -24.30 -4.12 12.72
C ILE A 122 -25.05 -5.47 12.77
N PRO A 123 -25.74 -5.85 13.87
CA PRO A 123 -26.56 -7.07 13.89
C PRO A 123 -27.69 -7.06 12.86
N ALA A 124 -28.31 -5.88 12.61
CA ALA A 124 -29.35 -5.75 11.59
C ALA A 124 -28.82 -5.99 10.16
N ILE A 125 -27.62 -5.48 9.84
CA ILE A 125 -26.93 -5.74 8.58
C ILE A 125 -26.65 -7.25 8.42
N GLY A 126 -26.10 -7.89 9.46
CA GLY A 126 -25.81 -9.32 9.46
C GLY A 126 -27.06 -10.16 9.21
N LYS A 127 -28.20 -9.80 9.83
CA LYS A 127 -29.49 -10.44 9.60
C LYS A 127 -29.98 -10.24 8.16
N GLU A 128 -29.99 -8.99 7.67
CA GLU A 128 -30.46 -8.66 6.31
C GLU A 128 -29.68 -9.43 5.24
N ILE A 129 -28.35 -9.51 5.38
CA ILE A 129 -27.49 -10.23 4.44
C ILE A 129 -27.70 -11.75 4.53
N GLY A 130 -27.85 -12.30 5.74
CA GLY A 130 -28.11 -13.72 5.98
C GLY A 130 -29.44 -14.18 5.39
N ASP A 131 -30.50 -13.37 5.54
CA ASP A 131 -31.83 -13.65 4.98
C ASP A 131 -31.81 -13.61 3.44
N ALA A 132 -31.11 -12.64 2.84
CA ALA A 132 -31.03 -12.48 1.39
C ALA A 132 -30.04 -13.45 0.71
N ASN A 133 -29.02 -13.92 1.44
CA ASN A 133 -27.92 -14.76 0.95
C ASN A 133 -27.66 -15.95 1.90
N PRO A 134 -28.57 -16.92 1.99
CA PRO A 134 -28.41 -18.08 2.87
C PRO A 134 -27.08 -18.80 2.63
N GLY A 135 -26.30 -19.00 3.70
CA GLY A 135 -25.00 -19.67 3.64
C GLY A 135 -23.85 -18.78 3.19
N MET A 136 -24.03 -17.47 3.05
CA MET A 136 -22.93 -16.52 2.86
C MET A 136 -21.98 -16.60 4.06
N LYS A 137 -20.69 -16.65 3.77
CA LYS A 137 -19.63 -16.64 4.79
C LYS A 137 -18.73 -15.44 4.54
N CYS A 138 -18.18 -14.86 5.61
CA CYS A 138 -17.14 -13.87 5.54
C CYS A 138 -15.84 -14.50 4.98
N SER A 139 -14.94 -13.68 4.49
CA SER A 139 -13.60 -14.10 4.08
C SER A 139 -12.80 -14.65 5.25
N VAL A 140 -11.79 -15.47 4.96
CA VAL A 140 -10.84 -15.96 5.97
C VAL A 140 -9.44 -15.57 5.51
N PRO A 141 -8.70 -14.79 6.31
CA PRO A 141 -9.11 -14.17 7.59
C PRO A 141 -10.27 -13.18 7.43
N GLU A 142 -11.02 -12.98 8.50
CA GLU A 142 -12.08 -11.98 8.54
C GLU A 142 -11.50 -10.57 8.37
N TYR A 143 -12.19 -9.74 7.58
CA TYR A 143 -11.82 -8.35 7.39
C TYR A 143 -13.07 -7.49 7.34
N CYS A 144 -13.41 -6.96 8.50
CA CYS A 144 -14.51 -6.04 8.71
C CYS A 144 -13.95 -4.64 9.00
N PHE A 145 -14.49 -3.61 8.35
CA PHE A 145 -14.04 -2.25 8.55
C PHE A 145 -15.12 -1.22 8.23
N ASN A 146 -14.98 -0.05 8.82
CA ASN A 146 -15.74 1.14 8.46
C ASN A 146 -14.87 2.11 7.68
N ILE A 147 -15.42 2.73 6.64
CA ILE A 147 -14.86 3.89 5.95
C ILE A 147 -15.59 5.12 6.47
N TYR A 148 -14.84 6.14 6.92
CA TYR A 148 -15.38 7.42 7.40
C TYR A 148 -15.35 8.44 6.28
N HIS A 149 -16.53 8.94 5.88
CA HIS A 149 -16.69 9.84 4.74
C HIS A 149 -16.74 11.33 5.11
N ASP A 150 -16.73 11.66 6.39
CA ASP A 150 -16.84 13.05 6.85
C ASP A 150 -15.59 13.91 6.60
N GLY A 151 -14.41 13.29 6.46
CA GLY A 151 -13.14 13.99 6.35
C GLY A 151 -12.66 14.67 7.65
N GLU A 152 -13.47 14.62 8.72
CA GLU A 152 -13.17 15.15 10.05
C GLU A 152 -13.84 14.28 11.12
N TYR A 153 -13.39 14.42 12.36
CA TYR A 153 -14.05 13.74 13.50
C TYR A 153 -15.40 14.38 13.80
N LYS A 154 -16.43 13.54 13.94
CA LYS A 154 -17.78 13.94 14.39
C LYS A 154 -18.26 13.06 15.53
N GLU A 155 -18.96 13.67 16.48
CA GLU A 155 -19.63 12.95 17.57
C GLU A 155 -21.05 12.50 17.19
N ASN A 156 -21.69 13.22 16.26
CA ASN A 156 -23.06 13.00 15.83
C ASN A 156 -23.17 13.10 14.31
N ASP A 157 -24.20 12.45 13.75
CA ASP A 157 -24.48 12.42 12.32
C ASP A 157 -23.25 11.99 11.48
N ILE A 158 -22.65 10.88 11.91
CA ILE A 158 -21.40 10.33 11.38
C ILE A 158 -21.67 9.58 10.07
N ASP A 159 -21.07 9.99 8.96
CA ASP A 159 -21.21 9.35 7.65
C ASP A 159 -20.21 8.20 7.50
N ILE A 160 -20.71 6.99 7.68
CA ILE A 160 -19.90 5.79 7.58
C ILE A 160 -20.36 4.86 6.46
N GLU A 161 -19.44 4.07 6.00
CA GLU A 161 -19.72 2.89 5.20
C GLU A 161 -19.15 1.64 5.88
N PHE A 162 -20.06 0.82 6.43
CA PHE A 162 -19.69 -0.50 6.93
C PHE A 162 -19.38 -1.43 5.78
N CYS A 163 -18.27 -2.15 5.86
CA CYS A 163 -17.78 -3.09 4.87
C CYS A 163 -17.38 -4.41 5.52
N GLU A 164 -17.85 -5.52 4.98
CA GLU A 164 -17.44 -6.87 5.39
C GLU A 164 -16.95 -7.65 4.18
N ALA A 165 -15.73 -8.18 4.27
CA ALA A 165 -15.10 -8.93 3.20
C ALA A 165 -15.74 -10.31 3.01
N VAL A 166 -15.99 -10.66 1.74
CA VAL A 166 -16.57 -11.93 1.34
C VAL A 166 -15.79 -12.55 0.18
N PRO A 167 -15.75 -13.89 0.06
CA PRO A 167 -14.99 -14.56 -1.00
C PRO A 167 -15.60 -14.38 -2.40
N LYS A 168 -16.87 -14.00 -2.49
CA LYS A 168 -17.59 -13.78 -3.75
C LYS A 168 -18.80 -12.85 -3.55
N ARG A 169 -19.20 -12.21 -4.64
CA ARG A 169 -20.44 -11.42 -4.63
C ARG A 169 -21.67 -12.26 -4.36
N GLY A 170 -22.59 -11.75 -3.55
CA GLY A 170 -23.93 -12.27 -3.34
C GLY A 170 -24.98 -11.42 -4.04
N LYS A 171 -26.22 -11.59 -3.60
CA LYS A 171 -27.38 -10.81 -4.05
C LYS A 171 -27.49 -9.53 -3.24
N ASP A 172 -27.54 -8.39 -3.94
CA ASP A 172 -27.82 -7.09 -3.35
C ASP A 172 -29.20 -7.10 -2.65
N THR A 173 -29.31 -6.33 -1.59
CA THR A 173 -30.60 -5.99 -0.97
C THR A 173 -30.98 -4.55 -1.35
N GLU A 174 -32.06 -4.05 -0.76
CA GLU A 174 -32.45 -2.65 -0.93
C GLU A 174 -31.37 -1.70 -0.36
N THR A 175 -30.80 -2.04 0.81
CA THR A 175 -29.89 -1.17 1.57
C THR A 175 -28.44 -1.60 1.54
N ILE A 176 -28.12 -2.86 1.20
CA ILE A 176 -26.77 -3.42 1.20
C ILE A 176 -26.36 -3.76 -0.24
N LYS A 177 -25.14 -3.39 -0.63
CA LYS A 177 -24.58 -3.61 -1.97
C LYS A 177 -23.30 -4.42 -1.91
N PHE A 178 -23.15 -5.35 -2.88
CA PHE A 178 -21.88 -6.03 -3.09
C PHE A 178 -21.01 -5.25 -4.07
N LYS A 179 -19.84 -4.84 -3.64
CA LYS A 179 -18.88 -4.12 -4.48
C LYS A 179 -17.46 -4.66 -4.33
N LYS A 180 -16.64 -4.31 -5.28
CA LYS A 180 -15.20 -4.46 -5.19
C LYS A 180 -14.62 -3.19 -4.60
N ILE A 181 -13.75 -3.33 -3.62
CA ILE A 181 -12.89 -2.26 -3.12
C ILE A 181 -11.55 -2.45 -3.79
N ASP A 182 -11.07 -1.42 -4.46
CA ASP A 182 -9.80 -1.48 -5.17
C ASP A 182 -8.61 -1.55 -4.19
N LYS A 183 -7.51 -2.10 -4.68
CA LYS A 183 -6.24 -2.15 -3.99
C LYS A 183 -5.76 -0.73 -3.63
N ILE A 184 -5.19 -0.58 -2.44
CA ILE A 184 -4.45 0.62 -2.04
C ILE A 184 -2.98 0.25 -1.95
N ASP A 185 -2.16 0.86 -2.80
CA ASP A 185 -0.74 0.52 -2.89
C ASP A 185 0.06 0.94 -1.65
N THR A 186 -0.39 1.99 -0.96
CA THR A 186 0.31 2.51 0.20
C THR A 186 -0.69 3.05 1.23
N ALA A 187 -0.70 2.45 2.42
CA ALA A 187 -1.47 2.93 3.57
C ALA A 187 -0.59 2.97 4.81
N ALA A 188 -0.69 4.04 5.59
CA ALA A 188 -0.13 4.13 6.92
C ALA A 188 -1.11 3.49 7.90
N CYS A 189 -0.67 2.44 8.60
CA CYS A 189 -1.50 1.64 9.48
C CYS A 189 -0.96 1.66 10.90
N VAL A 190 -1.86 1.74 11.89
CA VAL A 190 -1.51 1.70 13.31
C VAL A 190 -2.48 0.82 14.06
N MET A 191 -1.97 -0.02 14.96
CA MET A 191 -2.79 -0.84 15.86
C MET A 191 -3.11 -0.07 17.13
N HIS A 192 -4.40 -0.02 17.47
CA HIS A 192 -4.88 0.46 18.75
C HIS A 192 -5.40 -0.71 19.58
N LYS A 193 -4.84 -0.90 20.77
CA LYS A 193 -5.35 -1.81 21.78
C LYS A 193 -6.00 -1.01 22.88
N GLY A 194 -7.29 -1.28 23.14
CA GLY A 194 -8.08 -0.57 24.13
C GLY A 194 -9.46 -0.14 23.63
N PRO A 195 -10.21 0.59 24.47
CA PRO A 195 -11.57 1.02 24.15
C PRO A 195 -11.62 2.04 22.99
N TYR A 196 -12.69 2.04 22.23
CA TYR A 196 -12.89 2.96 21.09
C TYR A 196 -12.81 4.44 21.48
N SER A 197 -13.10 4.79 22.73
CA SER A 197 -12.99 6.17 23.24
C SER A 197 -11.58 6.74 23.21
N THR A 198 -10.56 5.89 23.11
CA THR A 198 -9.13 6.27 23.05
C THR A 198 -8.52 6.16 21.65
N LEU A 199 -9.31 5.81 20.61
CA LEU A 199 -8.85 5.75 19.21
C LEU A 199 -8.23 7.06 18.71
N GLY A 200 -8.67 8.21 19.25
CA GLY A 200 -8.11 9.52 18.90
C GLY A 200 -6.61 9.64 19.12
N GLU A 201 -6.03 8.90 20.08
CA GLU A 201 -4.59 8.87 20.31
C GLU A 201 -3.86 8.15 19.14
N ALA A 202 -4.42 7.05 18.65
CA ALA A 202 -3.88 6.32 17.50
C ALA A 202 -4.00 7.12 16.21
N TYR A 203 -5.12 7.82 16.00
CA TYR A 203 -5.28 8.77 14.91
C TYR A 203 -4.23 9.88 14.96
N SER A 204 -4.03 10.50 16.12
CA SER A 204 -3.00 11.54 16.31
C SER A 204 -1.61 11.02 15.96
N ALA A 205 -1.29 9.79 16.36
CA ALA A 205 0.00 9.16 16.08
C ALA A 205 0.21 8.91 14.58
N VAL A 206 -0.78 8.34 13.87
CA VAL A 206 -0.64 8.03 12.44
C VAL A 206 -0.59 9.29 11.58
N TYR A 207 -1.41 10.33 11.88
CA TYR A 207 -1.36 11.57 11.12
C TYR A 207 -0.08 12.37 11.35
N LYS A 208 0.43 12.42 12.60
CA LYS A 208 1.75 12.98 12.90
C LYS A 208 2.85 12.28 12.09
N TRP A 209 2.82 10.94 12.08
CA TRP A 209 3.78 10.16 11.29
C TRP A 209 3.70 10.48 9.79
N ILE A 210 2.49 10.58 9.23
CA ILE A 210 2.25 10.91 7.80
C ILE A 210 2.88 12.26 7.46
N GLU A 211 2.69 13.27 8.31
CA GLU A 211 3.23 14.61 8.11
C GLU A 211 4.77 14.63 8.15
N GLU A 212 5.37 13.96 9.15
CA GLU A 212 6.81 13.91 9.37
C GLU A 212 7.57 13.11 8.30
N ASN A 213 6.89 12.19 7.58
CA ASN A 213 7.49 11.29 6.59
C ASN A 213 7.21 11.66 5.13
N ASN A 214 6.82 12.92 4.86
CA ASN A 214 6.57 13.42 3.50
C ASN A 214 5.45 12.71 2.73
N TYR A 215 4.43 12.23 3.45
CA TYR A 215 3.19 11.71 2.86
C TYR A 215 2.04 12.69 3.05
N ILE A 216 0.97 12.46 2.29
CA ILE A 216 -0.35 13.08 2.50
C ILE A 216 -1.42 12.00 2.41
N PRO A 217 -2.51 12.12 3.17
CA PRO A 217 -3.70 11.29 2.97
C PRO A 217 -4.27 11.51 1.56
N CYS A 218 -4.68 10.43 0.90
CA CYS A 218 -5.23 10.51 -0.46
C CYS A 218 -6.63 9.91 -0.61
N ASP A 219 -7.15 9.28 0.44
CA ASP A 219 -8.50 8.74 0.50
C ASP A 219 -8.97 8.67 1.98
N ASN A 220 -10.23 8.32 2.19
CA ASN A 220 -10.84 8.21 3.49
C ASN A 220 -10.17 7.14 4.37
N PRO A 221 -9.97 7.41 5.67
CA PRO A 221 -9.44 6.43 6.60
C PRO A 221 -10.43 5.29 6.83
N ARG A 222 -9.87 4.12 7.17
CA ARG A 222 -10.63 2.93 7.55
C ARG A 222 -10.28 2.53 8.97
N GLU A 223 -11.26 2.06 9.72
CA GLU A 223 -11.07 1.37 10.99
C GLU A 223 -11.42 -0.10 10.80
N SER A 224 -10.41 -0.97 10.87
CA SER A 224 -10.59 -2.42 10.79
C SER A 224 -10.65 -3.00 12.20
N TYR A 225 -11.76 -3.65 12.51
CA TYR A 225 -12.05 -4.19 13.82
C TYR A 225 -11.63 -5.66 13.87
N ILE A 226 -10.56 -5.96 14.62
CA ILE A 226 -9.97 -7.30 14.76
C ILE A 226 -10.55 -8.01 15.97
N ASP A 227 -10.51 -7.36 17.12
CA ASP A 227 -11.18 -7.79 18.34
C ASP A 227 -12.10 -6.68 18.86
N GLY A 228 -13.22 -7.04 19.40
CA GLY A 228 -14.21 -6.08 19.92
C GLY A 228 -15.25 -6.76 20.81
N ILE A 229 -16.35 -6.07 21.01
CA ILE A 229 -17.42 -6.54 21.90
C ILE A 229 -18.03 -7.90 21.55
N TRP A 230 -17.86 -8.36 20.30
CA TRP A 230 -18.39 -9.64 19.83
C TRP A 230 -17.55 -10.84 20.25
N ASN A 231 -16.29 -10.64 20.66
CA ASN A 231 -15.37 -11.70 21.03
C ASN A 231 -14.48 -11.40 22.25
N LYS A 232 -14.53 -10.17 22.80
CA LYS A 232 -13.78 -9.75 23.97
C LYS A 232 -14.69 -9.02 24.96
N GLU A 233 -14.73 -9.49 26.21
CA GLU A 233 -15.53 -8.86 27.28
C GLU A 233 -14.88 -7.59 27.82
N ASP A 234 -13.54 -7.61 27.95
CA ASP A 234 -12.78 -6.48 28.47
C ASP A 234 -12.44 -5.50 27.32
N PRO A 235 -12.89 -4.23 27.40
CA PRO A 235 -12.56 -3.22 26.40
C PRO A 235 -11.05 -2.98 26.23
N GLU A 236 -10.23 -3.23 27.26
CA GLU A 236 -8.76 -3.12 27.17
C GLU A 236 -8.13 -4.20 26.27
N GLU A 237 -8.90 -5.25 25.92
CA GLU A 237 -8.45 -6.29 24.97
C GLU A 237 -8.90 -6.05 23.54
N TRP A 238 -9.74 -5.04 23.29
CA TRP A 238 -10.18 -4.72 21.92
C TRP A 238 -9.00 -4.29 21.06
N LEU A 239 -9.03 -4.67 19.79
CA LEU A 239 -7.96 -4.40 18.84
C LEU A 239 -8.55 -3.85 17.54
N THR A 240 -8.15 -2.63 17.21
CA THR A 240 -8.58 -1.91 15.99
C THR A 240 -7.36 -1.47 15.20
N GLU A 241 -7.34 -1.72 13.90
CA GLU A 241 -6.33 -1.16 13.01
C GLU A 241 -6.90 0.07 12.28
N ILE A 242 -6.29 1.23 12.50
CA ILE A 242 -6.55 2.44 11.69
C ILE A 242 -5.68 2.34 10.44
N GLN A 243 -6.29 2.50 9.27
CA GLN A 243 -5.66 2.40 7.97
C GLN A 243 -5.92 3.70 7.20
N VAL A 244 -4.88 4.50 6.97
CA VAL A 244 -4.95 5.78 6.24
C VAL A 244 -4.28 5.61 4.88
N PRO A 245 -5.02 5.64 3.76
CA PRO A 245 -4.43 5.66 2.42
C PRO A 245 -3.57 6.91 2.24
N ILE A 246 -2.35 6.74 1.74
CA ILE A 246 -1.37 7.83 1.61
C ILE A 246 -0.68 7.82 0.26
N VAL A 247 -0.21 8.99 -0.16
CA VAL A 247 0.64 9.18 -1.34
C VAL A 247 1.84 10.04 -0.96
N SER A 248 2.99 9.78 -1.58
CA SER A 248 4.19 10.59 -1.36
C SER A 248 4.00 12.00 -1.91
N LYS A 249 4.38 13.04 -1.15
CA LYS A 249 4.40 14.45 -1.62
C LYS A 249 5.27 14.64 -2.86
N ASN A 250 6.24 13.76 -3.10
CA ASN A 250 7.12 13.82 -4.27
C ASN A 250 6.44 13.32 -5.57
N ASN A 251 5.26 12.72 -5.48
CA ASN A 251 4.51 12.17 -6.62
C ASN A 251 3.33 13.07 -7.04
N LEU A 252 3.25 14.29 -6.50
CA LEU A 252 2.31 15.34 -6.86
C LEU A 252 2.97 16.37 -7.77
#